data_23f3ee8c9b93440c6fde93f0512e8b8c
#
_entry.id   23f3ee8c9b93440c6fde93f0512e8b8c
#
_cell.length_a   1.000
_cell.length_b   1.000
_cell.length_c   1.000
_cell.angle_alpha   90.00
_cell.angle_beta   90.00
_cell.angle_gamma   90.00
#
_symmetry.space_group_name_H-M   'P 1'
#
loop_
_entity.id
_entity.type
_entity.pdbx_description
1 polymer ?
#
loop_
_entity_poly.entity_id
_entity_poly.type
_entity_poly.pdbx_seq_one_letter_code
_entity_poly.pdbx_strand_id
1 'polypeptide(L)'
;MISRVSLDPAVIDCIVFWTKNPAPMIDKLDRLQDYKYYFQFTLNPYGTELESKLPPLQKRIDTFKRLSDKIGREKVVWRYDPILTNEQYTVTFHQDKFAEMAFALHDYTEKCMPVSYTHLRAHET
;
A
#
# COMPACT_ATOMS: atom_id res chain seq x y z
N MET A 1 9.30 -3.36 -6.50
CA MET A 1 10.48 -3.74 -7.28
C MET A 1 10.70 -5.23 -7.28
N ILE A 2 11.03 -5.78 -8.41
CA ILE A 2 11.21 -7.22 -8.57
C ILE A 2 12.68 -7.57 -8.41
N SER A 3 12.94 -8.67 -7.70
CA SER A 3 14.30 -9.18 -7.55
C SER A 3 14.91 -9.50 -8.92
N ARG A 4 16.21 -9.32 -9.03
CA ARG A 4 16.92 -9.60 -10.27
C ARG A 4 17.33 -11.04 -10.45
N VAL A 5 17.10 -11.88 -9.45
CA VAL A 5 17.40 -13.30 -9.59
C VAL A 5 16.37 -13.96 -10.51
N SER A 6 16.52 -15.25 -10.75
CA SER A 6 15.66 -15.97 -11.67
C SER A 6 14.17 -15.70 -11.44
N LEU A 7 13.43 -15.50 -12.53
CA LEU A 7 11.97 -15.36 -12.49
C LEU A 7 11.27 -16.65 -12.95
N ASP A 8 11.95 -17.78 -12.90
CA ASP A 8 11.35 -19.07 -13.20
C ASP A 8 10.35 -19.43 -12.10
N PRO A 9 9.06 -19.65 -12.42
CA PRO A 9 8.05 -19.99 -11.41
C PRO A 9 8.40 -21.25 -10.60
N ALA A 10 9.19 -22.14 -11.16
CA ALA A 10 9.61 -23.35 -10.45
C ALA A 10 10.62 -23.06 -9.34
N VAL A 11 11.25 -21.90 -9.36
CA VAL A 11 12.31 -21.52 -8.42
C VAL A 11 11.83 -20.48 -7.41
N ILE A 12 10.89 -19.60 -7.81
CA ILE A 12 10.43 -18.52 -6.97
C ILE A 12 9.19 -18.93 -6.20
N ASP A 13 9.26 -18.82 -4.87
CA ASP A 13 8.12 -19.16 -4.01
C ASP A 13 7.04 -18.09 -4.05
N CYS A 14 7.43 -16.82 -4.02
CA CYS A 14 6.47 -15.72 -3.98
C CYS A 14 7.14 -14.41 -4.39
N ILE A 15 6.38 -13.59 -5.12
CA ILE A 15 6.82 -12.23 -5.48
C ILE A 15 6.01 -11.25 -4.66
N VAL A 16 6.68 -10.29 -4.02
CA VAL A 16 6.02 -9.24 -3.26
C VAL A 16 6.27 -7.90 -3.93
N PHE A 17 5.21 -7.21 -4.28
CA PHE A 17 5.28 -5.88 -4.87
C PHE A 17 4.98 -4.83 -3.81
N TRP A 18 5.92 -3.92 -3.57
CA TRP A 18 5.72 -2.79 -2.68
C TRP A 18 5.53 -1.55 -3.54
N THR A 19 4.38 -0.91 -3.42
CA THR A 19 4.10 0.22 -4.30
C THR A 19 3.15 1.21 -3.63
N LYS A 20 3.25 2.46 -4.05
CA LYS A 20 2.30 3.51 -3.69
C LYS A 20 1.29 3.77 -4.80
N ASN A 21 1.54 3.26 -6.00
CA ASN A 21 0.63 3.44 -7.13
C ASN A 21 0.84 2.34 -8.16
N PRO A 22 0.10 1.23 -8.06
CA PRO A 22 0.25 0.13 -9.01
C PRO A 22 -0.57 0.32 -10.29
N ALA A 23 -1.25 1.46 -10.47
CA ALA A 23 -2.12 1.67 -11.62
C ALA A 23 -1.47 1.29 -12.96
N PRO A 24 -0.20 1.66 -13.24
CA PRO A 24 0.41 1.32 -14.54
C PRO A 24 0.57 -0.17 -14.78
N MET A 25 0.60 -1.00 -13.74
CA MET A 25 0.87 -2.43 -13.93
C MET A 25 -0.37 -3.31 -13.78
N ILE A 26 -1.50 -2.75 -13.40
CA ILE A 26 -2.71 -3.56 -13.17
C ILE A 26 -3.10 -4.34 -14.43
N ASP A 27 -3.03 -3.71 -15.58
CA ASP A 27 -3.42 -4.35 -16.85
C ASP A 27 -2.44 -5.43 -17.31
N LYS A 28 -1.26 -5.48 -16.67
CA LYS A 28 -0.21 -6.42 -17.04
C LYS A 28 -0.11 -7.60 -16.09
N LEU A 29 -0.96 -7.67 -15.10
CA LEU A 29 -0.87 -8.72 -14.07
C LEU A 29 -1.21 -10.11 -14.62
N ASP A 30 -1.91 -10.19 -15.74
CA ASP A 30 -2.20 -11.48 -16.37
C ASP A 30 -0.92 -12.21 -16.77
N ARG A 31 0.19 -11.49 -16.95
CA ARG A 31 1.48 -12.10 -17.28
C ARG A 31 2.09 -12.85 -16.11
N LEU A 32 1.54 -12.69 -14.91
CA LEU A 32 2.06 -13.30 -13.70
C LEU A 32 1.20 -14.44 -13.19
N GLN A 33 0.29 -14.96 -14.01
CA GLN A 33 -0.66 -15.97 -13.54
C GLN A 33 0.01 -17.27 -13.09
N ASP A 34 1.24 -17.54 -13.53
CA ASP A 34 1.99 -18.72 -13.13
C ASP A 34 2.77 -18.51 -11.83
N TYR A 35 2.73 -17.31 -11.27
CA TYR A 35 3.47 -16.94 -10.07
C TYR A 35 2.53 -16.74 -8.90
N LYS A 36 3.02 -17.05 -7.70
CA LYS A 36 2.37 -16.62 -6.48
C LYS A 36 2.89 -15.22 -6.17
N TYR A 37 1.98 -14.29 -5.93
CA TYR A 37 2.39 -12.93 -5.61
C TYR A 37 1.34 -12.22 -4.77
N TYR A 38 1.76 -11.15 -4.11
CA TYR A 38 0.84 -10.24 -3.43
C TYR A 38 1.43 -8.83 -3.42
N PHE A 39 0.59 -7.87 -3.11
CA PHE A 39 0.96 -6.47 -3.07
C PHE A 39 0.96 -5.96 -1.64
N GLN A 40 1.95 -5.15 -1.32
CA GLN A 40 1.90 -4.26 -0.15
C GLN A 40 1.70 -2.86 -0.70
N PHE A 41 0.47 -2.42 -0.67
CA PHE A 41 0.08 -1.13 -1.23
C PHE A 41 0.14 -0.08 -0.13
N THR A 42 1.09 0.84 -0.25
CA THR A 42 1.25 1.92 0.72
C THR A 42 0.24 3.01 0.40
N LEU A 43 -0.67 3.26 1.32
CA LEU A 43 -1.75 4.22 1.14
C LEU A 43 -1.89 5.07 2.39
N ASN A 44 -1.53 6.33 2.28
CA ASN A 44 -1.50 7.30 3.38
C ASN A 44 -2.42 8.47 3.09
N PRO A 45 -2.90 9.18 4.14
CA PRO A 45 -3.80 10.30 3.95
C PRO A 45 -3.11 11.65 3.76
N TYR A 46 -1.80 11.67 3.54
CA TYR A 46 -1.05 12.92 3.46
C TYR A 46 -1.35 13.69 2.18
N GLY A 47 -1.23 15.01 2.29
CA GLY A 47 -1.43 15.89 1.16
C GLY A 47 -0.23 15.96 0.22
N THR A 48 -0.33 16.85 -0.77
CA THR A 48 0.68 16.98 -1.80
C THR A 48 2.03 17.45 -1.28
N GLU A 49 2.08 18.06 -0.12
CA GLU A 49 3.35 18.50 0.47
C GLU A 49 4.26 17.34 0.85
N LEU A 50 3.69 16.16 1.11
CA LEU A 50 4.48 14.97 1.42
C LEU A 50 4.45 13.93 0.30
N GLU A 51 3.43 13.96 -0.54
CA GLU A 51 3.23 12.95 -1.59
C GLU A 51 2.90 13.62 -2.92
N SER A 52 3.73 14.58 -3.30
CA SER A 52 3.47 15.45 -4.45
C SER A 52 3.40 14.72 -5.80
N LYS A 53 4.03 13.55 -5.91
CA LYS A 53 4.06 12.80 -7.18
C LYS A 53 2.96 11.77 -7.29
N LEU A 54 2.10 11.69 -6.29
CA LEU A 54 1.02 10.71 -6.29
C LEU A 54 -0.30 11.37 -6.66
N PRO A 55 -1.22 10.61 -7.26
CA PRO A 55 -2.58 11.09 -7.49
C PRO A 55 -3.27 11.44 -6.17
N PRO A 56 -4.39 12.18 -6.20
CA PRO A 56 -5.16 12.44 -4.99
C PRO A 56 -5.57 11.16 -4.27
N LEU A 57 -5.78 11.26 -2.96
CA LEU A 57 -6.10 10.11 -2.13
C LEU A 57 -7.29 9.31 -2.67
N GLN A 58 -8.35 9.98 -3.09
CA GLN A 58 -9.53 9.27 -3.59
C GLN A 58 -9.19 8.40 -4.80
N LYS A 59 -8.36 8.90 -5.69
CA LYS A 59 -7.94 8.10 -6.85
C LYS A 59 -7.08 6.91 -6.44
N ARG A 60 -6.26 7.08 -5.42
CA ARG A 60 -5.44 5.98 -4.91
C ARG A 60 -6.31 4.92 -4.24
N ILE A 61 -7.35 5.34 -3.54
CA ILE A 61 -8.33 4.41 -2.96
C ILE A 61 -9.03 3.64 -4.07
N ASP A 62 -9.44 4.32 -5.13
CA ASP A 62 -10.08 3.66 -6.27
C ASP A 62 -9.13 2.66 -6.93
N THR A 63 -7.86 3.00 -7.04
CA THR A 63 -6.85 2.08 -7.58
C THR A 63 -6.70 0.85 -6.69
N PHE A 64 -6.70 1.03 -5.38
CA PHE A 64 -6.66 -0.07 -4.42
C PHE A 64 -7.82 -1.03 -4.63
N LYS A 65 -9.02 -0.48 -4.75
CA LYS A 65 -10.22 -1.29 -4.96
C LYS A 65 -10.16 -2.04 -6.30
N ARG A 66 -9.68 -1.37 -7.35
CA ARG A 66 -9.56 -1.99 -8.67
C ARG A 66 -8.55 -3.13 -8.65
N LEU A 67 -7.41 -2.93 -7.98
CA LEU A 67 -6.42 -3.98 -7.84
C LEU A 67 -6.99 -5.17 -7.08
N SER A 68 -7.65 -4.91 -5.96
CA SER A 68 -8.25 -5.95 -5.13
C SER A 68 -9.31 -6.74 -5.89
N ASP A 69 -10.14 -6.05 -6.69
CA ASP A 69 -11.15 -6.72 -7.50
C ASP A 69 -10.52 -7.63 -8.55
N LYS A 70 -9.35 -7.26 -9.06
CA LYS A 70 -8.69 -8.04 -10.09
C LYS A 70 -7.98 -9.28 -9.54
N ILE A 71 -7.28 -9.15 -8.40
CA ILE A 71 -6.42 -10.23 -7.91
C ILE A 71 -6.89 -10.88 -6.62
N GLY A 72 -7.89 -10.31 -5.96
CA GLY A 72 -8.41 -10.85 -4.70
C GLY A 72 -7.92 -10.07 -3.49
N ARG A 73 -8.82 -9.92 -2.50
CA ARG A 73 -8.54 -9.12 -1.30
C ARG A 73 -7.44 -9.71 -0.43
N GLU A 74 -7.20 -11.00 -0.52
CA GLU A 74 -6.16 -11.67 0.25
C GLU A 74 -4.77 -11.40 -0.30
N LYS A 75 -4.67 -10.83 -1.51
CA LYS A 75 -3.39 -10.52 -2.15
C LYS A 75 -3.00 -9.06 -2.09
N VAL A 76 -3.78 -8.22 -1.42
CA VAL A 76 -3.47 -6.80 -1.30
C VAL A 76 -3.44 -6.42 0.16
N VAL A 77 -2.25 -6.14 0.67
CA VAL A 77 -2.05 -5.69 2.04
C VAL A 77 -1.97 -4.17 2.05
N TRP A 78 -2.75 -3.53 2.90
CA TRP A 78 -2.70 -2.09 3.07
C TRP A 78 -1.59 -1.73 4.04
N ARG A 79 -0.60 -0.94 3.58
CA ARG A 79 0.42 -0.38 4.46
C ARG A 79 0.09 1.08 4.74
N TYR A 80 -0.11 1.40 5.99
CA TYR A 80 -0.26 2.78 6.46
C TYR A 80 1.12 3.18 6.98
N ASP A 81 1.95 3.72 6.08
CA ASP A 81 3.38 3.85 6.33
C ASP A 81 3.95 5.06 5.59
N PRO A 82 4.52 6.03 6.27
CA PRO A 82 4.72 6.09 7.73
C PRO A 82 3.58 6.82 8.45
N ILE A 83 3.46 6.56 9.75
CA ILE A 83 2.61 7.37 10.61
C ILE A 83 3.47 8.50 11.15
N LEU A 84 3.36 9.67 10.55
CA LEU A 84 4.09 10.86 10.96
C LEU A 84 3.19 11.73 11.82
N THR A 85 3.69 12.18 12.95
CA THR A 85 2.93 13.09 13.82
C THR A 85 3.63 14.44 13.93
N ASN A 86 2.87 15.50 13.76
CA ASN A 86 3.34 16.87 13.92
C ASN A 86 2.11 17.77 14.17
N GLU A 87 2.28 19.08 14.05
CA GLU A 87 1.19 20.02 14.30
C GLU A 87 0.03 19.86 13.32
N GLN A 88 0.33 19.49 12.08
CA GLN A 88 -0.69 19.31 11.05
C GLN A 88 -1.29 17.90 11.10
N TYR A 89 -0.44 16.89 11.25
CA TYR A 89 -0.86 15.49 11.27
C TYR A 89 -0.82 14.97 12.70
N THR A 90 -1.86 15.31 13.45
CA THR A 90 -1.97 14.96 14.87
C THR A 90 -2.41 13.51 15.04
N VAL A 91 -2.35 13.02 16.27
CA VAL A 91 -2.87 11.68 16.59
C VAL A 91 -4.36 11.62 16.23
N THR A 92 -5.12 12.67 16.53
CA THR A 92 -6.55 12.71 16.18
C THR A 92 -6.74 12.64 14.68
N PHE A 93 -5.92 13.37 13.91
CA PHE A 93 -5.96 13.31 12.45
C PHE A 93 -5.80 11.87 11.97
N HIS A 94 -4.81 11.16 12.49
CA HIS A 94 -4.56 9.77 12.09
C HIS A 94 -5.68 8.83 12.48
N GLN A 95 -6.25 9.01 13.67
CA GLN A 95 -7.37 8.19 14.11
C GLN A 95 -8.57 8.36 13.19
N ASP A 96 -8.90 9.61 12.83
CA ASP A 96 -10.02 9.89 11.96
C ASP A 96 -9.77 9.37 10.54
N LYS A 97 -8.60 9.66 9.99
CA LYS A 97 -8.29 9.25 8.62
C LYS A 97 -8.14 7.74 8.49
N PHE A 98 -7.51 7.11 9.48
CA PHE A 98 -7.38 5.66 9.47
C PHE A 98 -8.77 5.01 9.49
N ALA A 99 -9.67 5.51 10.32
CA ALA A 99 -11.03 4.97 10.39
C ALA A 99 -11.76 5.15 9.06
N GLU A 100 -11.66 6.32 8.42
CA GLU A 100 -12.27 6.56 7.13
C GLU A 100 -11.73 5.61 6.06
N MET A 101 -10.40 5.48 6.01
CA MET A 101 -9.75 4.63 5.02
C MET A 101 -10.06 3.16 5.28
N ALA A 102 -10.06 2.74 6.54
CA ALA A 102 -10.39 1.37 6.91
C ALA A 102 -11.82 1.03 6.50
N PHE A 103 -12.75 1.96 6.69
CA PHE A 103 -14.12 1.76 6.27
C PHE A 103 -14.21 1.62 4.75
N ALA A 104 -13.48 2.45 4.01
CA ALA A 104 -13.47 2.39 2.55
C ALA A 104 -12.86 1.10 2.02
N LEU A 105 -11.88 0.53 2.72
CA LEU A 105 -11.09 -0.59 2.24
C LEU A 105 -11.44 -1.94 2.85
N HIS A 106 -12.35 -2.00 3.81
CA HIS A 106 -12.56 -3.23 4.58
C HIS A 106 -13.00 -4.44 3.73
N ASP A 107 -13.66 -4.18 2.61
CA ASP A 107 -14.06 -5.26 1.69
C ASP A 107 -12.97 -5.61 0.68
N TYR A 108 -11.88 -4.85 0.66
CA TYR A 108 -10.85 -4.95 -0.38
C TYR A 108 -9.50 -5.40 0.13
N THR A 109 -9.37 -5.63 1.43
CA THR A 109 -8.14 -6.16 2.01
C THR A 109 -8.44 -6.87 3.30
N GLU A 110 -7.59 -7.84 3.64
CA GLU A 110 -7.72 -8.61 4.89
C GLU A 110 -6.73 -8.16 5.95
N LYS A 111 -5.75 -7.33 5.57
CA LYS A 111 -4.68 -6.91 6.48
C LYS A 111 -4.32 -5.46 6.30
N CYS A 112 -4.02 -4.81 7.42
CA CYS A 112 -3.41 -3.50 7.44
C CYS A 112 -2.14 -3.56 8.27
N MET A 113 -1.06 -2.94 7.78
CA MET A 113 0.21 -2.85 8.49
C MET A 113 0.53 -1.39 8.76
N PRO A 114 0.17 -0.86 9.93
CA PRO A 114 0.55 0.50 10.29
C PRO A 114 2.01 0.53 10.76
N VAL A 115 2.76 1.54 10.30
CA VAL A 115 4.16 1.70 10.66
C VAL A 115 4.40 3.13 11.12
N SER A 116 4.89 3.28 12.35
CA SER A 116 5.15 4.59 12.93
C SER A 116 6.65 4.90 12.92
N TYR A 117 6.99 6.08 12.41
CA TYR A 117 8.37 6.56 12.42
C TYR A 117 8.65 7.57 13.53
N THR A 118 7.63 8.00 14.25
CA THR A 118 7.84 8.89 15.38
C THR A 118 8.79 8.27 16.39
N HIS A 119 8.57 7.01 16.66
CA HIS A 119 9.40 6.26 17.59
C HIS A 119 10.83 6.13 17.10
N LEU A 120 11.02 5.89 15.81
CA LEU A 120 12.35 5.76 15.23
C LEU A 120 13.14 7.04 15.31
N ARG A 121 12.48 8.18 15.16
CA ARG A 121 13.16 9.47 15.25
C ARG A 121 13.73 9.70 16.64
N ALA A 122 13.04 9.23 17.67
CA ALA A 122 13.53 9.34 19.04
C ALA A 122 14.81 8.53 19.22
N HIS A 123 14.98 7.46 18.50
CA HIS A 123 16.19 6.64 18.58
C HIS A 123 17.35 7.23 17.80
N GLU A 124 17.07 7.97 16.76
CA GLU A 124 18.10 8.58 15.94
C GLU A 124 18.81 9.72 16.64
N THR A 125 18.15 10.34 17.56
CA THR A 125 18.73 11.45 18.31
C THR A 125 19.41 10.96 19.56
#